data_051141f23124d08801077e099fa3d786
#
_entry.id   051141f23124d08801077e099fa3d786
#
_cell.length_a   1.000
_cell.length_b   1.000
_cell.length_c   1.000
_cell.angle_alpha   90.00
_cell.angle_beta   90.00
_cell.angle_gamma   90.00
#
_symmetry.space_group_name_H-M   'P 1'
#
loop_
_entity.id
_entity.type
_entity.pdbx_description
1 polymer ?
#
loop_
_entity_poly.entity_id
_entity_poly.type
_entity_poly.pdbx_seq_one_letter_code
_entity_poly.pdbx_strand_id
1 'polypeptide(L)'
;MMSDNGSILAMSYLGSEKVVPNYNLMGVSKAALEACTRYLAYDLGRSRGIRVNCISAGPMQTLAARGVSGFNTMFKVYEEHAPLGRSCTGEELGATGVFLASDGAAAITGQVIYVDGGYQIMGM
;
A
#
# COMPACT_ATOMS: atom_id res chain seq x y z
N MET A 1 7.35 -15.17 18.41
CA MET A 1 7.94 -15.48 17.09
C MET A 1 6.80 -15.85 16.16
N MET A 2 6.82 -15.37 14.90
CA MET A 2 5.74 -15.67 13.94
C MET A 2 5.73 -17.16 13.59
N SER A 3 4.55 -17.78 13.52
CA SER A 3 4.38 -19.17 13.06
C SER A 3 4.65 -19.32 11.57
N ASP A 4 4.92 -20.56 11.11
CA ASP A 4 5.00 -20.86 9.69
C ASP A 4 3.64 -20.64 9.00
N ASN A 5 3.63 -20.42 7.70
CA ASN A 5 2.45 -20.08 6.89
C ASN A 5 1.74 -18.77 7.31
N GLY A 6 2.44 -17.88 8.00
CA GLY A 6 1.92 -16.58 8.39
C GLY A 6 1.80 -15.59 7.22
N SER A 7 1.26 -14.41 7.50
CA SER A 7 1.16 -13.30 6.54
C SER A 7 1.70 -12.02 7.15
N ILE A 8 2.56 -11.32 6.41
CA ILE A 8 3.10 -10.00 6.75
C ILE A 8 2.51 -8.99 5.76
N LEU A 9 1.96 -7.91 6.29
CA LEU A 9 1.43 -6.80 5.49
C LEU A 9 2.16 -5.51 5.82
N ALA A 10 2.57 -4.79 4.79
CA ALA A 10 3.16 -3.46 4.88
C ALA A 10 2.25 -2.42 4.23
N MET A 11 2.36 -1.16 4.65
CA MET A 11 1.58 -0.06 4.08
C MET A 11 2.48 0.86 3.27
N SER A 12 2.23 0.94 1.97
CA SER A 12 2.90 1.86 1.05
C SER A 12 1.98 3.00 0.60
N TYR A 13 2.47 3.78 -0.33
CA TYR A 13 1.77 4.89 -0.96
C TYR A 13 2.36 5.14 -2.35
N LEU A 14 1.56 5.67 -3.27
CA LEU A 14 1.94 5.96 -4.66
C LEU A 14 3.28 6.71 -4.80
N GLY A 15 3.67 7.48 -3.79
CA GLY A 15 4.95 8.16 -3.75
C GLY A 15 6.19 7.25 -3.80
N SER A 16 6.03 5.92 -3.69
CA SER A 16 7.06 4.93 -3.96
C SER A 16 7.45 4.84 -5.43
N GLU A 17 6.51 5.12 -6.34
CA GLU A 17 6.68 5.00 -7.79
C GLU A 17 6.64 6.33 -8.52
N LYS A 18 5.80 7.26 -8.07
CA LYS A 18 5.58 8.56 -8.71
C LYS A 18 5.96 9.69 -7.77
N VAL A 19 6.43 10.79 -8.35
CA VAL A 19 6.76 11.97 -7.55
C VAL A 19 5.49 12.61 -7.03
N VAL A 20 5.40 12.68 -5.70
CA VAL A 20 4.38 13.45 -4.98
C VAL A 20 5.07 14.66 -4.36
N PRO A 21 4.67 15.91 -4.69
CA PRO A 21 5.27 17.10 -4.12
C PRO A 21 5.29 17.07 -2.59
N ASN A 22 6.39 17.49 -1.98
CA ASN A 22 6.63 17.50 -0.53
C ASN A 22 6.68 16.11 0.15
N TYR A 23 6.76 15.03 -0.61
CA TYR A 23 6.79 13.64 -0.10
C TYR A 23 8.13 12.92 -0.36
N ASN A 24 9.19 13.64 -0.71
CA ASN A 24 10.44 13.09 -1.23
C ASN A 24 11.07 11.99 -0.36
N LEU A 25 11.41 12.29 0.91
CA LEU A 25 12.02 11.32 1.83
C LEU A 25 11.07 10.15 2.14
N MET A 26 9.80 10.45 2.31
CA MET A 26 8.78 9.42 2.53
C MET A 26 8.60 8.53 1.30
N GLY A 27 8.63 9.11 0.09
CA GLY A 27 8.57 8.36 -1.17
C GLY A 27 9.73 7.37 -1.30
N VAL A 28 10.97 7.81 -1.04
CA VAL A 28 12.15 6.93 -1.01
C VAL A 28 11.99 5.82 0.01
N SER A 29 11.49 6.12 1.21
CA SER A 29 11.25 5.12 2.26
C SER A 29 10.18 4.10 1.84
N LYS A 30 9.12 4.54 1.14
CA LYS A 30 8.08 3.63 0.61
C LYS A 30 8.61 2.75 -0.52
N ALA A 31 9.45 3.27 -1.41
CA ALA A 31 10.12 2.47 -2.43
C ALA A 31 11.03 1.38 -1.81
N ALA A 32 11.78 1.74 -0.77
CA ALA A 32 12.60 0.79 -0.03
C ALA A 32 11.73 -0.28 0.66
N LEU A 33 10.60 0.09 1.27
CA LEU A 33 9.65 -0.83 1.89
C LEU A 33 9.10 -1.85 0.88
N GLU A 34 8.74 -1.41 -0.32
CA GLU A 34 8.26 -2.29 -1.39
C GLU A 34 9.37 -3.23 -1.90
N ALA A 35 10.61 -2.76 -1.97
CA ALA A 35 11.75 -3.62 -2.25
C ALA A 35 11.93 -4.68 -1.15
N CYS A 36 11.90 -4.29 0.13
CA CYS A 36 11.96 -5.22 1.26
C CYS A 36 10.83 -6.26 1.22
N THR A 37 9.61 -5.85 0.84
CA THR A 37 8.47 -6.77 0.67
C THR A 37 8.81 -7.91 -0.30
N ARG A 38 9.43 -7.60 -1.45
CA ARG A 38 9.81 -8.61 -2.45
C ARG A 38 10.90 -9.57 -1.95
N TYR A 39 11.95 -9.04 -1.33
CA TYR A 39 13.03 -9.88 -0.79
C TYR A 39 12.55 -10.76 0.37
N LEU A 40 11.79 -10.21 1.30
CA LEU A 40 11.21 -10.98 2.41
C LEU A 40 10.21 -12.03 1.92
N ALA A 41 9.42 -11.74 0.88
CA ALA A 41 8.52 -12.71 0.28
C ALA A 41 9.28 -13.93 -0.28
N TYR A 42 10.44 -13.71 -0.91
CA TYR A 42 11.29 -14.78 -1.38
C TYR A 42 11.91 -15.57 -0.21
N ASP A 43 12.57 -14.89 0.72
CA ASP A 43 13.34 -15.55 1.79
C ASP A 43 12.42 -16.31 2.77
N LEU A 44 11.34 -15.67 3.22
CA LEU A 44 10.41 -16.24 4.20
C LEU A 44 9.43 -17.21 3.54
N GLY A 45 9.06 -16.98 2.29
CA GLY A 45 8.22 -17.89 1.53
C GLY A 45 8.89 -19.25 1.34
N ARG A 46 10.15 -19.25 0.90
CA ARG A 46 10.92 -20.48 0.69
C ARG A 46 11.25 -21.24 1.98
N SER A 47 11.56 -20.52 3.06
CA SER A 47 12.01 -21.12 4.31
C SER A 47 10.87 -21.51 5.26
N ARG A 48 9.74 -20.78 5.24
CA ARG A 48 8.69 -20.90 6.26
C ARG A 48 7.26 -20.82 5.72
N GLY A 49 7.07 -20.70 4.40
CA GLY A 49 5.72 -20.54 3.80
C GLY A 49 5.04 -19.21 4.15
N ILE A 50 5.80 -18.21 4.66
CA ILE A 50 5.24 -16.92 5.07
C ILE A 50 5.05 -16.04 3.83
N ARG A 51 3.86 -15.49 3.66
CA ARG A 51 3.54 -14.53 2.60
C ARG A 51 3.84 -13.11 3.06
N VAL A 52 4.38 -12.29 2.19
CA VAL A 52 4.69 -10.88 2.48
C VAL A 52 4.16 -10.02 1.35
N ASN A 53 3.23 -9.12 1.65
CA ASN A 53 2.62 -8.23 0.67
C ASN A 53 2.59 -6.79 1.18
N CYS A 54 2.41 -5.86 0.28
CA CYS A 54 2.26 -4.45 0.58
C CYS A 54 0.92 -3.94 0.05
N ILE A 55 0.24 -3.08 0.79
CA ILE A 55 -0.94 -2.35 0.33
C ILE A 55 -0.51 -0.91 0.07
N SER A 56 -0.64 -0.45 -1.18
CA SER A 56 -0.48 0.95 -1.56
C SER A 56 -1.85 1.63 -1.48
N ALA A 57 -2.07 2.37 -0.41
CA ALA A 57 -3.33 3.03 -0.13
C ALA A 57 -3.41 4.41 -0.78
N GLY A 58 -4.60 4.85 -1.17
CA GLY A 58 -4.87 6.25 -1.45
C GLY A 58 -4.74 7.14 -0.20
N PRO A 59 -4.81 8.48 -0.34
CA PRO A 59 -4.73 9.38 0.80
C PRO A 59 -5.86 9.11 1.80
N MET A 60 -5.51 9.05 3.08
CA MET A 60 -6.44 8.88 4.18
C MET A 60 -6.18 9.92 5.28
N GLN A 61 -7.24 10.35 5.97
CA GLN A 61 -7.16 11.31 7.07
C GLN A 61 -6.58 10.65 8.33
N THR A 62 -5.26 10.46 8.34
CA THR A 62 -4.54 9.95 9.51
C THR A 62 -3.77 11.08 10.20
N LEU A 63 -3.35 10.87 11.46
CA LEU A 63 -2.48 11.82 12.16
C LEU A 63 -1.17 12.07 11.40
N ALA A 64 -0.57 11.03 10.86
CA ALA A 64 0.67 11.13 10.06
C ALA A 64 0.45 11.94 8.77
N ALA A 65 -0.69 11.78 8.13
CA ALA A 65 -1.05 12.49 6.91
C ALA A 65 -1.23 14.01 7.14
N ARG A 66 -1.72 14.41 8.33
CA ARG A 66 -1.87 15.85 8.69
C ARG A 66 -0.53 16.59 8.77
N GLY A 67 0.58 15.88 8.96
CA GLY A 67 1.93 16.44 8.93
C GLY A 67 2.47 16.69 7.51
N VAL A 68 1.80 16.21 6.47
CA VAL A 68 2.20 16.43 5.07
C VAL A 68 1.58 17.72 4.56
N SER A 69 2.42 18.67 4.15
CA SER A 69 1.96 19.93 3.55
C SER A 69 1.17 19.67 2.27
N GLY A 70 0.01 20.29 2.11
CA GLY A 70 -0.85 20.12 0.93
C GLY A 70 -1.76 18.89 0.98
N PHE A 71 -1.90 18.24 2.13
CA PHE A 71 -2.69 17.00 2.28
C PHE A 71 -4.14 17.14 1.79
N ASN A 72 -4.82 18.26 2.13
CA ASN A 72 -6.20 18.50 1.68
C ASN A 72 -6.32 18.61 0.14
N THR A 73 -5.27 19.08 -0.53
CA THR A 73 -5.22 19.15 -2.00
C THR A 73 -5.15 17.75 -2.60
N MET A 74 -4.49 16.80 -1.94
CA MET A 74 -4.39 15.42 -2.42
C MET A 74 -5.76 14.74 -2.50
N PHE A 75 -6.68 14.99 -1.55
CA PHE A 75 -8.05 14.44 -1.61
C PHE A 75 -8.79 14.96 -2.83
N LYS A 76 -8.73 16.26 -3.10
CA LYS A 76 -9.39 16.87 -4.27
C LYS A 76 -8.86 16.27 -5.58
N VAL A 77 -7.55 16.05 -5.68
CA VAL A 77 -6.94 15.41 -6.86
C VAL A 77 -7.48 14.00 -7.05
N TYR A 78 -7.68 13.23 -5.98
CA TYR A 78 -8.28 11.90 -6.07
C TYR A 78 -9.77 11.95 -6.45
N GLU A 79 -10.53 12.90 -5.92
CA GLU A 79 -11.93 13.11 -6.28
C GLU A 79 -12.10 13.48 -7.78
N GLU A 80 -11.17 14.26 -8.31
CA GLU A 80 -11.21 14.73 -9.70
C GLU A 80 -10.70 13.69 -10.71
N HIS A 81 -9.71 12.87 -10.34
CA HIS A 81 -8.98 12.04 -11.31
C HIS A 81 -9.10 10.53 -11.08
N ALA A 82 -9.40 10.07 -9.87
CA ALA A 82 -9.54 8.62 -9.64
C ALA A 82 -10.77 8.08 -10.38
N PRO A 83 -10.69 6.90 -11.02
CA PRO A 83 -11.82 6.28 -11.69
C PRO A 83 -13.08 6.12 -10.83
N LEU A 84 -12.92 5.87 -9.51
CA LEU A 84 -14.05 5.80 -8.58
C LEU A 84 -14.47 7.18 -8.02
N GLY A 85 -13.85 8.29 -8.46
CA GLY A 85 -14.16 9.64 -7.99
C GLY A 85 -13.85 9.88 -6.52
N ARG A 86 -13.06 9.05 -5.88
CA ARG A 86 -12.70 9.13 -4.46
C ARG A 86 -11.46 8.29 -4.11
N SER A 87 -10.90 8.55 -2.96
CA SER A 87 -9.91 7.67 -2.34
C SER A 87 -10.59 6.47 -1.64
N CYS A 88 -9.79 5.62 -1.02
CA CYS A 88 -10.25 4.49 -0.21
C CYS A 88 -10.71 4.93 1.18
N THR A 89 -11.53 4.07 1.82
CA THR A 89 -11.89 4.17 3.24
C THR A 89 -11.06 3.21 4.10
N GLY A 90 -11.07 3.42 5.42
CA GLY A 90 -10.42 2.52 6.38
C GLY A 90 -10.99 1.10 6.33
N GLU A 91 -12.31 0.97 6.13
CA GLU A 91 -13.00 -0.33 6.02
C GLU A 91 -12.55 -1.08 4.76
N GLU A 92 -12.42 -0.39 3.62
CA GLU A 92 -11.96 -1.00 2.37
C GLU A 92 -10.50 -1.48 2.47
N LEU A 93 -9.65 -0.70 3.13
CA LEU A 93 -8.29 -1.12 3.44
C LEU A 93 -8.25 -2.30 4.39
N GLY A 94 -9.07 -2.27 5.44
CA GLY A 94 -9.20 -3.35 6.40
C GLY A 94 -9.67 -4.64 5.74
N ALA A 95 -10.67 -4.58 4.87
CA ALA A 95 -11.17 -5.73 4.12
C ALA A 95 -10.08 -6.35 3.22
N THR A 96 -9.30 -5.50 2.52
CA THR A 96 -8.14 -5.96 1.72
C THR A 96 -7.08 -6.60 2.61
N GLY A 97 -6.79 -6.01 3.77
CA GLY A 97 -5.84 -6.56 4.74
C GLY A 97 -6.28 -7.92 5.26
N VAL A 98 -7.55 -8.09 5.63
CA VAL A 98 -8.14 -9.36 6.07
C VAL A 98 -8.05 -10.40 4.96
N PHE A 99 -8.39 -10.06 3.73
CA PHE A 99 -8.25 -10.97 2.58
C PHE A 99 -6.81 -11.42 2.41
N LEU A 100 -5.85 -10.49 2.38
CA LEU A 100 -4.42 -10.82 2.20
C LEU A 100 -3.84 -11.63 3.38
N ALA A 101 -4.42 -11.51 4.58
CA ALA A 101 -4.03 -12.31 5.74
C ALA A 101 -4.67 -13.70 5.74
N SER A 102 -5.77 -13.93 5.02
CA SER A 102 -6.52 -15.17 4.98
C SER A 102 -5.94 -16.20 4.01
N ASP A 103 -6.46 -17.45 4.11
CA ASP A 103 -6.13 -18.54 3.19
C ASP A 103 -6.62 -18.26 1.75
N GLY A 104 -7.60 -17.37 1.57
CA GLY A 104 -8.04 -16.92 0.25
C GLY A 104 -6.94 -16.27 -0.58
N ALA A 105 -5.90 -15.76 0.08
CA ALA A 105 -4.73 -15.16 -0.57
C ALA A 105 -3.48 -16.07 -0.55
N ALA A 106 -3.65 -17.40 -0.43
CA ALA A 106 -2.56 -18.36 -0.24
C ALA A 106 -1.48 -18.32 -1.33
N ALA A 107 -1.82 -17.93 -2.55
CA ALA A 107 -0.89 -17.81 -3.68
C ALA A 107 -0.41 -16.35 -3.93
N ILE A 108 -0.74 -15.40 -3.05
CA ILE A 108 -0.39 -13.98 -3.22
C ILE A 108 0.76 -13.63 -2.27
N THR A 109 1.95 -13.38 -2.82
CA THR A 109 3.12 -12.93 -2.06
C THR A 109 4.03 -12.06 -2.93
N GLY A 110 4.77 -11.13 -2.32
CA GLY A 110 5.66 -10.19 -3.00
C GLY A 110 4.95 -9.08 -3.79
N GLN A 111 3.64 -8.92 -3.60
CA GLN A 111 2.82 -7.99 -4.37
C GLN A 111 2.64 -6.65 -3.67
N VAL A 112 2.47 -5.59 -4.48
CA VAL A 112 1.93 -4.30 -4.06
C VAL A 112 0.49 -4.23 -4.58
N ILE A 113 -0.47 -4.20 -3.67
CA ILE A 113 -1.90 -4.14 -3.99
C ILE A 113 -2.38 -2.71 -3.81
N TYR A 114 -2.91 -2.11 -4.87
CA TYR A 114 -3.43 -0.75 -4.84
C TYR A 114 -4.87 -0.73 -4.34
N VAL A 115 -5.12 0.11 -3.34
CA VAL A 115 -6.45 0.40 -2.79
C VAL A 115 -6.58 1.92 -2.76
N ASP A 116 -6.86 2.53 -3.92
CA ASP A 116 -6.72 3.97 -4.14
C ASP A 116 -7.81 4.56 -5.05
N GLY A 117 -8.91 3.84 -5.26
CA GLY A 117 -9.96 4.26 -6.18
C GLY A 117 -9.57 4.18 -7.65
N GLY A 118 -8.46 3.51 -7.98
CA GLY A 118 -7.93 3.37 -9.34
C GLY A 118 -7.01 4.54 -9.76
N TYR A 119 -6.66 5.43 -8.86
CA TYR A 119 -5.83 6.60 -9.20
C TYR A 119 -4.48 6.22 -9.81
N GLN A 120 -3.85 5.15 -9.33
CA GLN A 120 -2.52 4.71 -9.77
C GLN A 120 -2.44 4.46 -11.30
N ILE A 121 -3.52 4.00 -11.93
CA ILE A 121 -3.54 3.72 -13.38
C ILE A 121 -3.63 4.98 -14.24
N MET A 122 -3.91 6.15 -13.64
CA MET A 122 -4.07 7.39 -14.37
C MET A 122 -2.71 7.95 -14.81
N GLY A 123 -2.64 8.41 -16.04
CA GLY A 123 -1.43 8.99 -16.63
C GLY A 123 -1.24 10.48 -16.35
N MET A 124 -2.26 11.13 -15.77
CA MET A 124 -2.25 12.56 -15.48
C MET A 124 -2.81 12.83 -14.11
#